data_8cacdbc606359ce11be84e7e170cec03
#
_entry.id   8cacdbc606359ce11be84e7e170cec03
#
_cell.length_a   1.000
_cell.length_b   1.000
_cell.length_c   1.000
_cell.angle_alpha   90.00
_cell.angle_beta   90.00
_cell.angle_gamma   90.00
#
_symmetry.space_group_name_H-M   'P 1'
#
loop_
_entity.id
_entity.type
_entity.pdbx_description
1 polymer ?
#
loop_
_entity_poly.entity_id
_entity_poly.type
_entity_poly.pdbx_seq_one_letter_code
_entity_poly.pdbx_strand_id
1 'polypeptide(L)'
;MRYVRGMTTTTSAAGADGIYVLAAHPHWRDSRVNRQLLAAARAAPGVQVNDLYGSYPDFSIDVEAEQARLARASLVVLLHPIQWYSAPPLQKLWFDDVLSYGWAYGRGGTALQGKDCWLVATTGGPDASYHPQSYNRYFFDAFLPPYEQTAALCGMRFLPPLVFHGARRASDAEVAAHVEVFAQRLGSYPEWPELEELDACVACPVPETDRPAELDDADKAASAAFYSATARGLASMSAANEENDNDEKGTA
;
A
#
# COMPACT_ATOMS: atom_id res chain seq x y z
N MET A 1 13.72 -23.43 51.53
CA MET A 1 14.41 -22.36 50.81
C MET A 1 14.25 -22.64 49.34
N ARG A 2 13.21 -22.06 48.70
CA ARG A 2 12.90 -22.22 47.24
C ARG A 2 13.17 -20.88 46.57
N TYR A 3 14.14 -20.89 45.69
CA TYR A 3 14.48 -19.75 44.83
C TYR A 3 13.38 -19.59 43.75
N VAL A 4 12.62 -18.53 43.85
CA VAL A 4 11.71 -18.09 42.76
C VAL A 4 12.56 -17.26 41.79
N ARG A 5 12.80 -17.82 40.61
CA ARG A 5 13.49 -17.15 39.51
C ARG A 5 12.44 -16.21 38.86
N GLY A 6 12.61 -14.92 39.06
CA GLY A 6 11.83 -13.92 38.38
C GLY A 6 12.00 -14.02 36.87
N MET A 7 10.91 -14.23 36.14
CA MET A 7 10.87 -14.03 34.71
C MET A 7 10.87 -12.53 34.47
N THR A 8 12.01 -12.02 34.08
CA THR A 8 12.10 -10.70 33.46
C THR A 8 11.43 -10.77 32.07
N THR A 9 10.23 -10.27 31.96
CA THR A 9 9.65 -9.91 30.69
C THR A 9 10.54 -8.85 30.06
N THR A 10 11.27 -9.24 29.04
CA THR A 10 12.00 -8.33 28.19
C THR A 10 10.98 -7.56 27.40
N THR A 11 10.63 -6.38 27.85
CA THR A 11 9.88 -5.39 27.07
C THR A 11 10.71 -5.11 25.83
N SER A 12 10.21 -5.53 24.69
CA SER A 12 10.78 -5.22 23.38
C SER A 12 10.84 -3.71 23.20
N ALA A 13 11.94 -3.28 22.62
CA ALA A 13 12.34 -1.91 22.46
C ALA A 13 11.24 -1.03 21.83
N ALA A 14 11.03 0.08 22.47
CA ALA A 14 10.35 1.27 22.00
C ALA A 14 10.76 1.64 20.58
N GLY A 15 9.79 1.98 19.73
CA GLY A 15 10.07 2.77 18.55
C GLY A 15 9.09 2.74 17.39
N ALA A 16 8.00 1.99 17.46
CA ALA A 16 7.05 1.93 16.35
C ALA A 16 5.61 2.10 16.83
N ASP A 17 5.28 3.30 17.32
CA ASP A 17 3.94 3.59 17.85
C ASP A 17 3.14 4.46 16.88
N GLY A 18 3.37 4.36 15.57
CA GLY A 18 2.75 5.23 14.58
C GLY A 18 1.86 4.48 13.59
N ILE A 19 0.80 5.14 13.17
CA ILE A 19 -0.01 4.71 12.04
C ILE A 19 0.43 5.52 10.81
N TYR A 20 0.75 4.83 9.71
CA TYR A 20 1.03 5.47 8.44
C TYR A 20 -0.08 5.19 7.44
N VAL A 21 -0.80 6.23 7.03
CA VAL A 21 -1.86 6.15 6.02
C VAL A 21 -1.31 6.60 4.68
N LEU A 22 -1.19 5.65 3.77
CA LEU A 22 -0.82 5.85 2.38
C LEU A 22 -2.10 6.00 1.56
N ALA A 23 -2.46 7.23 1.19
CA ALA A 23 -3.68 7.54 0.49
C ALA A 23 -3.40 7.76 -1.00
N ALA A 24 -4.12 7.05 -1.87
CA ALA A 24 -3.93 7.13 -3.31
C ALA A 24 -5.27 7.31 -4.05
N HIS A 25 -5.55 8.50 -4.52
CA HIS A 25 -6.72 8.77 -5.35
C HIS A 25 -6.37 9.72 -6.50
N PRO A 26 -6.49 9.29 -7.78
CA PRO A 26 -6.11 10.12 -8.94
C PRO A 26 -6.91 11.42 -9.04
N HIS A 27 -8.16 11.41 -8.54
CA HIS A 27 -9.09 12.52 -8.69
C HIS A 27 -9.81 12.82 -7.37
N TRP A 28 -9.10 13.42 -6.41
CA TRP A 28 -9.67 13.74 -5.09
C TRP A 28 -10.92 14.61 -5.13
N ARG A 29 -11.04 15.50 -6.13
CA ARG A 29 -12.20 16.40 -6.27
C ARG A 29 -13.49 15.62 -6.51
N ASP A 30 -13.39 14.50 -7.22
CA ASP A 30 -14.53 13.64 -7.58
C ASP A 30 -14.79 12.55 -6.56
N SER A 31 -13.91 12.42 -5.55
CA SER A 31 -14.01 11.41 -4.52
C SER A 31 -14.86 11.90 -3.36
N ARG A 32 -16.03 11.32 -3.22
CA ARG A 32 -16.94 11.65 -2.10
C ARG A 32 -16.56 10.93 -0.82
N VAL A 33 -16.27 9.64 -0.89
CA VAL A 33 -15.99 8.78 0.26
C VAL A 33 -14.51 8.88 0.68
N ASN A 34 -13.57 8.59 -0.23
CA ASN A 34 -12.13 8.60 0.13
C ASN A 34 -11.66 9.98 0.62
N ARG A 35 -12.24 11.08 0.15
CA ARG A 35 -11.91 12.42 0.66
C ARG A 35 -12.29 12.59 2.12
N GLN A 36 -13.42 12.02 2.56
CA GLN A 36 -13.84 12.07 3.96
C GLN A 36 -12.99 11.14 4.83
N LEU A 37 -12.66 9.94 4.34
CA LEU A 37 -11.71 9.04 5.00
C LEU A 37 -10.33 9.70 5.15
N LEU A 38 -9.82 10.35 4.10
CA LEU A 38 -8.56 11.10 4.17
C LEU A 38 -8.61 12.22 5.21
N ALA A 39 -9.73 12.96 5.27
CA ALA A 39 -9.93 14.01 6.27
C ALA A 39 -9.96 13.44 7.69
N ALA A 40 -10.63 12.32 7.91
CA ALA A 40 -10.66 11.62 9.19
C ALA A 40 -9.26 11.12 9.60
N ALA A 41 -8.50 10.54 8.68
CA ALA A 41 -7.12 10.13 8.94
C ALA A 41 -6.23 11.30 9.35
N ARG A 42 -6.35 12.45 8.67
CA ARG A 42 -5.58 13.67 8.99
C ARG A 42 -5.96 14.29 10.33
N ALA A 43 -7.19 14.06 10.81
CA ALA A 43 -7.66 14.53 12.10
C ALA A 43 -7.29 13.60 13.26
N ALA A 44 -6.92 12.34 12.98
CA ALA A 44 -6.62 11.35 13.99
C ALA A 44 -5.25 11.61 14.65
N PRO A 45 -5.16 11.66 15.99
CA PRO A 45 -3.89 11.84 16.68
C PRO A 45 -2.91 10.69 16.40
N GLY A 46 -1.62 11.03 16.23
CA GLY A 46 -0.56 10.03 16.02
C GLY A 46 -0.54 9.38 14.64
N VAL A 47 -1.43 9.80 13.73
CA VAL A 47 -1.52 9.28 12.37
C VAL A 47 -0.70 10.15 11.41
N GLN A 48 0.24 9.57 10.72
CA GLN A 48 0.95 10.21 9.63
C GLN A 48 0.24 9.87 8.30
N VAL A 49 -0.13 10.88 7.53
CA VAL A 49 -0.85 10.69 6.26
C VAL A 49 0.02 11.19 5.10
N ASN A 50 0.15 10.36 4.06
CA ASN A 50 0.71 10.75 2.78
C ASN A 50 -0.34 10.60 1.66
N ASP A 51 -0.63 11.69 0.97
CA ASP A 51 -1.40 11.70 -0.26
C ASP A 51 -0.42 11.53 -1.43
N LEU A 52 -0.35 10.33 -2.00
CA LEU A 52 0.60 9.99 -3.05
C LEU A 52 0.51 10.91 -4.26
N TYR A 53 -0.71 11.18 -4.74
CA TYR A 53 -0.90 12.03 -5.93
C TYR A 53 -0.61 13.50 -5.64
N GLY A 54 -0.72 13.92 -4.38
CA GLY A 54 -0.30 15.26 -3.96
C GLY A 54 1.20 15.38 -3.76
N SER A 55 1.84 14.32 -3.26
CA SER A 55 3.29 14.30 -2.99
C SER A 55 4.13 14.03 -4.23
N TYR A 56 3.61 13.20 -5.15
CA TYR A 56 4.33 12.74 -6.34
C TYR A 56 3.50 12.94 -7.62
N PRO A 57 3.18 14.19 -7.99
CA PRO A 57 2.32 14.48 -9.15
C PRO A 57 2.98 14.11 -10.48
N ASP A 58 4.29 14.00 -10.52
CA ASP A 58 5.11 13.57 -11.65
C ASP A 58 5.47 12.07 -11.62
N PHE A 59 4.92 11.32 -10.66
CA PHE A 59 5.18 9.89 -10.44
C PHE A 59 6.64 9.57 -10.02
N SER A 60 7.42 10.58 -9.65
CA SER A 60 8.79 10.39 -9.14
C SER A 60 8.77 10.19 -7.62
N ILE A 61 8.74 8.95 -7.17
CA ILE A 61 8.60 8.59 -5.75
C ILE A 61 9.96 8.73 -5.04
N ASP A 62 9.97 9.45 -3.93
CA ASP A 62 11.12 9.49 -3.01
C ASP A 62 11.10 8.22 -2.14
N VAL A 63 11.80 7.19 -2.64
CA VAL A 63 11.86 5.87 -2.02
C VAL A 63 12.42 5.92 -0.60
N GLU A 64 13.48 6.68 -0.37
CA GLU A 64 14.11 6.79 0.95
C GLU A 64 13.16 7.41 1.98
N ALA A 65 12.45 8.47 1.58
CA ALA A 65 11.46 9.10 2.44
C ALA A 65 10.28 8.17 2.76
N GLU A 66 9.80 7.41 1.78
CA GLU A 66 8.72 6.43 1.98
C GLU A 66 9.15 5.28 2.89
N GLN A 67 10.33 4.72 2.67
CA GLN A 67 10.91 3.68 3.51
C GLN A 67 11.13 4.17 4.95
N ALA A 68 11.59 5.41 5.13
CA ALA A 68 11.74 6.00 6.46
C ALA A 68 10.39 6.19 7.20
N ARG A 69 9.31 6.47 6.48
CA ARG A 69 7.94 6.52 7.06
C ARG A 69 7.46 5.14 7.46
N LEU A 70 7.58 4.17 6.56
CA LEU A 70 7.22 2.78 6.82
C LEU A 70 8.00 2.17 8.00
N ALA A 71 9.29 2.45 8.10
CA ALA A 71 10.13 1.93 9.18
C ALA A 71 9.61 2.33 10.58
N ARG A 72 9.02 3.52 10.70
CA ARG A 72 8.47 4.05 11.96
C ARG A 72 7.03 3.62 12.25
N ALA A 73 6.30 3.13 11.25
CA ALA A 73 4.93 2.70 11.42
C ALA A 73 4.85 1.31 12.05
N SER A 74 3.86 1.07 12.91
CA SER A 74 3.39 -0.24 13.32
C SER A 74 2.22 -0.73 12.48
N LEU A 75 1.38 0.21 12.01
CA LEU A 75 0.28 -0.05 11.09
C LEU A 75 0.46 0.76 9.80
N VAL A 76 0.43 0.07 8.67
CA VAL A 76 0.39 0.66 7.34
C VAL A 76 -1.01 0.54 6.77
N VAL A 77 -1.67 1.67 6.52
CA VAL A 77 -3.02 1.72 5.96
C VAL A 77 -2.94 2.07 4.49
N LEU A 78 -3.45 1.20 3.63
CA LEU A 78 -3.59 1.42 2.20
C LEU A 78 -4.99 1.97 1.92
N LEU A 79 -5.11 3.30 1.73
CA LEU A 79 -6.39 3.99 1.52
C LEU A 79 -6.56 4.38 0.06
N HIS A 80 -7.44 3.67 -0.68
CA HIS A 80 -7.65 3.97 -2.09
C HIS A 80 -8.97 3.40 -2.65
N PRO A 81 -9.47 3.90 -3.79
CA PRO A 81 -10.53 3.22 -4.53
C PRO A 81 -9.98 1.99 -5.24
N ILE A 82 -10.80 0.95 -5.38
CA ILE A 82 -10.51 -0.13 -6.32
C ILE A 82 -10.77 0.38 -7.74
N GLN A 83 -9.73 0.40 -8.56
CA GLN A 83 -9.77 0.75 -9.96
C GLN A 83 -9.31 -0.44 -10.80
N TRP A 84 -10.13 -0.83 -11.76
CA TRP A 84 -9.85 -2.01 -12.58
C TRP A 84 -9.47 -3.25 -11.73
N TYR A 85 -10.23 -3.44 -10.62
CA TYR A 85 -10.09 -4.56 -9.68
C TYR A 85 -8.76 -4.58 -8.90
N SER A 86 -8.04 -3.47 -8.86
CA SER A 86 -6.73 -3.34 -8.22
C SER A 86 -6.52 -1.93 -7.64
N ALA A 87 -5.29 -1.65 -7.21
CA ALA A 87 -4.87 -0.33 -6.75
C ALA A 87 -4.77 0.68 -7.89
N PRO A 88 -4.86 2.00 -7.61
CA PRO A 88 -4.53 3.05 -8.55
C PRO A 88 -3.08 2.95 -9.06
N PRO A 89 -2.76 3.45 -10.28
CA PRO A 89 -1.44 3.30 -10.89
C PRO A 89 -0.28 3.76 -10.01
N LEU A 90 -0.38 4.93 -9.40
CA LEU A 90 0.70 5.44 -8.54
C LEU A 90 0.89 4.60 -7.26
N GLN A 91 -0.18 4.01 -6.73
CA GLN A 91 -0.08 3.06 -5.61
C GLN A 91 0.65 1.78 -6.04
N LYS A 92 0.40 1.29 -7.26
CA LYS A 92 1.11 0.12 -7.78
C LYS A 92 2.59 0.43 -8.01
N LEU A 93 2.91 1.59 -8.60
CA LEU A 93 4.29 2.05 -8.74
C LEU A 93 4.98 2.17 -7.38
N TRP A 94 4.27 2.69 -6.37
CA TRP A 94 4.79 2.77 -5.02
C TRP A 94 5.15 1.37 -4.45
N PHE A 95 4.33 0.33 -4.68
CA PHE A 95 4.70 -1.04 -4.29
C PHE A 95 5.98 -1.49 -4.98
N ASP A 96 6.11 -1.24 -6.28
CA ASP A 96 7.24 -1.69 -7.08
C ASP A 96 8.56 -1.01 -6.69
N ASP A 97 8.52 0.29 -6.39
CA ASP A 97 9.71 1.08 -6.10
C ASP A 97 10.12 0.99 -4.61
N VAL A 98 9.14 1.10 -3.70
CA VAL A 98 9.40 1.25 -2.26
C VAL A 98 9.65 -0.08 -1.59
N LEU A 99 8.89 -1.14 -1.97
CA LEU A 99 9.03 -2.46 -1.39
C LEU A 99 10.18 -3.24 -2.06
N SER A 100 11.39 -2.72 -1.93
CA SER A 100 12.56 -3.25 -2.62
C SER A 100 13.14 -4.51 -1.96
N TYR A 101 13.76 -5.35 -2.79
CA TYR A 101 14.51 -6.53 -2.33
C TYR A 101 15.65 -6.13 -1.38
N GLY A 102 15.84 -6.91 -0.33
CA GLY A 102 16.87 -6.67 0.69
C GLY A 102 16.49 -5.60 1.72
N TRP A 103 15.36 -4.90 1.52
CA TRP A 103 14.79 -3.98 2.49
C TRP A 103 13.42 -4.46 3.01
N ALA A 104 12.44 -4.62 2.13
CA ALA A 104 11.09 -5.06 2.48
C ALA A 104 10.97 -6.58 2.56
N TYR A 105 11.65 -7.29 1.68
CA TYR A 105 11.58 -8.75 1.55
C TYR A 105 12.90 -9.32 1.05
N GLY A 106 12.97 -10.66 0.98
CA GLY A 106 14.17 -11.35 0.51
C GLY A 106 15.26 -11.40 1.57
N ARG A 107 16.50 -11.68 1.14
CA ARG A 107 17.63 -11.84 2.06
C ARG A 107 17.98 -10.52 2.76
N GLY A 108 17.85 -10.49 4.07
CA GLY A 108 18.08 -9.29 4.88
C GLY A 108 16.93 -8.27 4.87
N GLY A 109 15.90 -8.45 4.03
CA GLY A 109 14.75 -7.56 3.94
C GLY A 109 13.74 -7.83 5.06
N THR A 110 13.92 -7.19 6.20
CA THR A 110 13.11 -7.38 7.42
C THR A 110 12.49 -6.08 7.93
N ALA A 111 12.59 -4.99 7.18
CA ALA A 111 12.16 -3.68 7.65
C ALA A 111 10.66 -3.57 7.99
N LEU A 112 9.84 -4.44 7.39
CA LEU A 112 8.39 -4.48 7.58
C LEU A 112 7.92 -5.66 8.43
N GLN A 113 8.83 -6.51 8.85
CA GLN A 113 8.49 -7.72 9.62
C GLN A 113 7.78 -7.37 10.94
N GLY A 114 6.67 -8.06 11.19
CA GLY A 114 5.86 -7.89 12.41
C GLY A 114 4.99 -6.64 12.44
N LYS A 115 4.93 -5.87 11.35
CA LYS A 115 3.99 -4.74 11.21
C LYS A 115 2.63 -5.22 10.70
N ASP A 116 1.62 -4.37 10.86
CA ASP A 116 0.29 -4.60 10.34
C ASP A 116 0.06 -3.85 9.02
N CYS A 117 -0.67 -4.49 8.10
CA CYS A 117 -1.12 -3.90 6.84
C CYS A 117 -2.64 -3.93 6.77
N TRP A 118 -3.27 -2.78 6.61
CA TRP A 118 -4.72 -2.64 6.56
C TRP A 118 -5.19 -1.99 5.26
N LEU A 119 -6.00 -2.72 4.49
CA LEU A 119 -6.62 -2.17 3.29
C LEU A 119 -7.93 -1.47 3.65
N VAL A 120 -8.02 -0.19 3.33
CA VAL A 120 -9.24 0.63 3.41
C VAL A 120 -9.62 1.04 2.00
N ALA A 121 -10.63 0.37 1.44
CA ALA A 121 -10.93 0.51 0.03
C ALA A 121 -12.36 0.95 -0.24
N THR A 122 -12.58 1.59 -1.37
CA THR A 122 -13.92 1.91 -1.86
C THR A 122 -14.15 1.32 -3.25
N THR A 123 -15.38 0.92 -3.55
CA THR A 123 -15.77 0.45 -4.88
C THR A 123 -16.91 1.29 -5.46
N GLY A 124 -16.93 1.41 -6.78
CA GLY A 124 -18.03 2.08 -7.48
C GLY A 124 -19.30 1.22 -7.58
N GLY A 125 -19.12 -0.12 -7.64
CA GLY A 125 -20.21 -1.09 -7.68
C GLY A 125 -20.72 -1.42 -6.28
N PRO A 126 -22.01 -1.76 -6.12
CA PRO A 126 -22.55 -2.22 -4.85
C PRO A 126 -22.01 -3.61 -4.50
N ASP A 127 -22.07 -3.98 -3.22
CA ASP A 127 -21.61 -5.29 -2.73
C ASP A 127 -22.23 -6.45 -3.51
N ALA A 128 -23.53 -6.44 -3.75
CA ALA A 128 -24.24 -7.46 -4.53
C ALA A 128 -23.72 -7.63 -5.98
N SER A 129 -22.91 -6.71 -6.49
CA SER A 129 -22.28 -6.87 -7.81
C SER A 129 -21.04 -7.79 -7.77
N TYR A 130 -20.49 -8.03 -6.61
CA TYR A 130 -19.34 -8.92 -6.40
C TYR A 130 -19.80 -10.33 -6.05
N HIS A 131 -20.43 -10.97 -7.01
CA HIS A 131 -20.95 -12.33 -6.88
C HIS A 131 -20.80 -13.10 -8.21
N PRO A 132 -20.56 -14.41 -8.22
CA PRO A 132 -20.37 -15.21 -9.44
C PRO A 132 -21.52 -15.08 -10.46
N GLN A 133 -22.72 -14.80 -10.00
CA GLN A 133 -23.92 -14.62 -10.84
C GLN A 133 -24.20 -13.15 -11.23
N SER A 134 -23.34 -12.22 -10.81
CA SER A 134 -23.43 -10.80 -11.15
C SER A 134 -22.39 -10.38 -12.18
N TYR A 135 -22.38 -9.09 -12.59
CA TYR A 135 -21.49 -8.62 -13.66
C TYR A 135 -20.00 -8.64 -13.30
N ASN A 136 -19.62 -8.58 -12.01
CA ASN A 136 -18.20 -8.73 -11.59
C ASN A 136 -17.75 -10.19 -11.53
N ARG A 137 -18.67 -11.16 -11.54
CA ARG A 137 -18.44 -12.61 -11.62
C ARG A 137 -17.63 -13.24 -10.48
N TYR A 138 -17.06 -12.49 -9.58
CA TYR A 138 -16.25 -12.94 -8.46
C TYR A 138 -16.74 -12.27 -7.17
N PHE A 139 -16.58 -12.97 -6.05
CA PHE A 139 -16.67 -12.32 -4.74
C PHE A 139 -15.54 -11.31 -4.60
N PHE A 140 -15.74 -10.28 -3.77
CA PHE A 140 -14.75 -9.22 -3.59
C PHE A 140 -13.41 -9.78 -3.10
N ASP A 141 -13.43 -10.80 -2.27
CA ASP A 141 -12.25 -11.45 -1.71
C ASP A 141 -11.29 -12.00 -2.79
N ALA A 142 -11.79 -12.31 -3.99
CA ALA A 142 -10.94 -12.73 -5.11
C ALA A 142 -9.99 -11.62 -5.61
N PHE A 143 -10.18 -10.38 -5.18
CA PHE A 143 -9.30 -9.24 -5.52
C PHE A 143 -8.34 -8.88 -4.39
N LEU A 144 -8.40 -9.55 -3.25
CA LEU A 144 -7.53 -9.32 -2.10
C LEU A 144 -6.15 -10.01 -2.19
N PRO A 145 -6.00 -11.18 -2.86
CA PRO A 145 -4.73 -11.92 -2.85
C PRO A 145 -3.47 -11.10 -3.18
N PRO A 146 -3.49 -10.11 -4.11
CA PRO A 146 -2.31 -9.28 -4.36
C PRO A 146 -1.85 -8.48 -3.13
N TYR A 147 -2.77 -8.00 -2.30
CA TYR A 147 -2.48 -7.26 -1.08
C TYR A 147 -2.03 -8.20 0.04
N GLU A 148 -2.75 -9.29 0.24
CA GLU A 148 -2.45 -10.32 1.23
C GLU A 148 -1.05 -10.92 0.99
N GLN A 149 -0.77 -11.30 -0.26
CA GLN A 149 0.51 -11.89 -0.63
C GLN A 149 1.66 -10.88 -0.53
N THR A 150 1.42 -9.60 -0.86
CA THR A 150 2.42 -8.54 -0.68
C THR A 150 2.74 -8.35 0.80
N ALA A 151 1.73 -8.30 1.66
CA ALA A 151 1.92 -8.20 3.10
C ALA A 151 2.69 -9.42 3.64
N ALA A 152 2.27 -10.63 3.27
CA ALA A 152 2.91 -11.87 3.71
C ALA A 152 4.38 -11.96 3.26
N LEU A 153 4.70 -11.59 2.01
CA LEU A 153 6.07 -11.59 1.49
C LEU A 153 6.97 -10.62 2.26
N CYS A 154 6.42 -9.49 2.69
CA CYS A 154 7.12 -8.48 3.49
C CYS A 154 7.14 -8.81 4.99
N GLY A 155 6.56 -9.94 5.43
CA GLY A 155 6.47 -10.33 6.84
C GLY A 155 5.49 -9.48 7.65
N MET A 156 4.56 -8.80 6.99
CA MET A 156 3.47 -8.06 7.63
C MET A 156 2.26 -8.97 7.85
N ARG A 157 1.46 -8.66 8.88
CA ARG A 157 0.14 -9.26 9.09
C ARG A 157 -0.90 -8.46 8.31
N PHE A 158 -1.62 -9.11 7.41
CA PHE A 158 -2.73 -8.48 6.69
C PHE A 158 -3.99 -8.52 7.54
N LEU A 159 -4.57 -7.35 7.81
CA LEU A 159 -5.75 -7.21 8.64
C LEU A 159 -7.02 -7.30 7.80
N PRO A 160 -8.16 -7.73 8.39
CA PRO A 160 -9.45 -7.74 7.69
C PRO A 160 -9.74 -6.38 7.05
N PRO A 161 -9.97 -6.31 5.73
CA PRO A 161 -10.09 -5.05 5.03
C PRO A 161 -11.38 -4.30 5.40
N LEU A 162 -11.32 -2.97 5.40
CA LEU A 162 -12.49 -2.11 5.52
C LEU A 162 -12.91 -1.62 4.13
N VAL A 163 -14.00 -2.18 3.60
CA VAL A 163 -14.44 -1.90 2.23
C VAL A 163 -15.78 -1.19 2.22
N PHE A 164 -15.85 -0.07 1.50
CA PHE A 164 -17.10 0.65 1.23
C PHE A 164 -17.57 0.41 -0.19
N HIS A 165 -18.59 -0.40 -0.35
CA HIS A 165 -19.20 -0.71 -1.64
C HIS A 165 -20.20 0.37 -2.09
N GLY A 166 -20.31 0.57 -3.40
CA GLY A 166 -21.34 1.46 -3.98
C GLY A 166 -21.13 2.95 -3.73
N ALA A 167 -19.89 3.41 -3.60
CA ALA A 167 -19.53 4.79 -3.23
C ALA A 167 -20.22 5.90 -4.05
N ARG A 168 -20.65 5.59 -5.28
CA ARG A 168 -21.34 6.56 -6.16
C ARG A 168 -22.79 6.81 -5.78
N ARG A 169 -23.45 5.84 -5.13
CA ARG A 169 -24.90 5.85 -4.86
C ARG A 169 -25.26 5.90 -3.39
N ALA A 170 -24.27 5.74 -2.52
CA ALA A 170 -24.47 5.73 -1.09
C ALA A 170 -25.04 7.07 -0.59
N SER A 171 -25.89 7.03 0.41
CA SER A 171 -26.38 8.20 1.13
C SER A 171 -25.28 8.87 1.96
N ASP A 172 -25.48 10.13 2.34
CA ASP A 172 -24.53 10.82 3.23
C ASP A 172 -24.45 10.16 4.61
N ALA A 173 -25.54 9.58 5.08
CA ALA A 173 -25.59 8.86 6.34
C ALA A 173 -24.73 7.57 6.30
N GLU A 174 -24.80 6.79 5.22
CA GLU A 174 -23.96 5.59 5.06
C GLU A 174 -22.48 5.95 4.98
N VAL A 175 -22.14 7.01 4.26
CA VAL A 175 -20.77 7.51 4.18
C VAL A 175 -20.27 7.98 5.54
N ALA A 176 -21.07 8.76 6.28
CA ALA A 176 -20.70 9.24 7.60
C ALA A 176 -20.49 8.09 8.60
N ALA A 177 -21.39 7.09 8.60
CA ALA A 177 -21.24 5.91 9.45
C ALA A 177 -19.96 5.13 9.16
N HIS A 178 -19.61 4.95 7.87
CA HIS A 178 -18.38 4.27 7.49
C HIS A 178 -17.12 5.06 7.89
N VAL A 179 -17.13 6.37 7.71
CA VAL A 179 -16.03 7.25 8.14
C VAL A 179 -15.84 7.21 9.65
N GLU A 180 -16.95 7.14 10.40
CA GLU A 180 -16.89 7.00 11.87
C GLU A 180 -16.25 5.67 12.28
N VAL A 181 -16.64 4.54 11.65
CA VAL A 181 -16.01 3.23 11.88
C VAL A 181 -14.49 3.31 11.59
N PHE A 182 -14.10 3.91 10.48
CA PHE A 182 -12.69 4.10 10.14
C PHE A 182 -11.94 4.92 11.20
N ALA A 183 -12.50 6.05 11.63
CA ALA A 183 -11.90 6.90 12.65
C ALA A 183 -11.77 6.19 14.00
N GLN A 184 -12.80 5.46 14.43
CA GLN A 184 -12.77 4.65 15.65
C GLN A 184 -11.68 3.58 15.59
N ARG A 185 -11.56 2.87 14.45
CA ARG A 185 -10.50 1.87 14.24
C ARG A 185 -9.10 2.49 14.34
N LEU A 186 -8.87 3.64 13.71
CA LEU A 186 -7.58 4.34 13.85
C LEU A 186 -7.29 4.71 15.31
N GLY A 187 -8.31 5.18 16.04
CA GLY A 187 -8.15 5.61 17.43
C GLY A 187 -8.00 4.47 18.44
N SER A 188 -8.45 3.26 18.10
CA SER A 188 -8.38 2.07 18.96
C SER A 188 -7.28 1.09 18.62
N TYR A 189 -6.47 1.36 17.58
CA TYR A 189 -5.33 0.51 17.27
C TYR A 189 -4.27 0.61 18.40
N PRO A 190 -3.68 -0.51 18.90
CA PRO A 190 -3.83 -1.90 18.41
C PRO A 190 -4.89 -2.74 19.14
N GLU A 191 -5.79 -2.15 19.94
CA GLU A 191 -6.77 -2.90 20.75
C GLU A 191 -7.95 -3.45 19.90
N TRP A 192 -7.67 -4.03 18.73
CA TRP A 192 -8.67 -4.67 17.90
C TRP A 192 -8.84 -6.13 18.30
N PRO A 193 -10.06 -6.61 18.58
CA PRO A 193 -10.28 -8.01 19.00
C PRO A 193 -9.76 -9.04 17.99
N GLU A 194 -9.82 -8.71 16.70
CA GLU A 194 -9.36 -9.59 15.61
C GLU A 194 -7.86 -9.84 15.63
N LEU A 195 -7.06 -8.97 16.25
CA LEU A 195 -5.61 -9.14 16.31
C LEU A 195 -5.22 -10.35 17.18
N GLU A 196 -5.97 -10.63 18.23
CA GLU A 196 -5.75 -11.82 19.09
C GLU A 196 -6.03 -13.10 18.31
N GLU A 197 -7.07 -13.12 17.46
CA GLU A 197 -7.41 -14.27 16.62
C GLU A 197 -6.37 -14.50 15.52
N LEU A 198 -5.88 -13.41 14.91
CA LEU A 198 -4.84 -13.46 13.86
C LEU A 198 -3.48 -13.93 14.41
N ASP A 199 -3.14 -13.57 15.64
CA ASP A 199 -1.90 -14.02 16.29
C ASP A 199 -1.90 -15.54 16.56
N ALA A 200 -3.08 -16.14 16.69
CA ALA A 200 -3.25 -17.58 16.80
C ALA A 200 -3.06 -18.32 15.47
N CYS A 201 -3.18 -17.63 14.33
CA CYS A 201 -2.86 -18.18 13.02
C CYS A 201 -1.35 -18.27 12.83
N VAL A 202 -0.86 -19.50 12.71
CA VAL A 202 0.56 -19.72 12.35
C VAL A 202 0.76 -19.14 10.94
N ALA A 203 1.44 -17.99 10.87
CA ALA A 203 1.89 -17.46 9.58
C ALA A 203 2.76 -18.53 8.91
N CYS A 204 2.38 -18.98 7.71
CA CYS A 204 3.24 -19.82 6.89
C CYS A 204 4.40 -18.93 6.40
N PRO A 205 5.61 -19.06 6.93
CA PRO A 205 6.74 -18.28 6.43
C PRO A 205 6.97 -18.70 4.98
N VAL A 206 7.18 -17.71 4.09
CA VAL A 206 7.64 -17.99 2.73
C VAL A 206 9.00 -18.70 2.86
N PRO A 207 9.14 -19.95 2.38
CA PRO A 207 10.41 -20.66 2.46
C PRO A 207 11.51 -19.84 1.79
N GLU A 208 12.73 -19.90 2.35
CA GLU A 208 13.87 -19.16 1.79
C GLU A 208 14.17 -19.61 0.35
N THR A 209 13.86 -20.87 0.03
CA THR A 209 13.97 -21.45 -1.31
C THR A 209 13.02 -20.82 -2.33
N ASP A 210 11.89 -20.27 -1.89
CA ASP A 210 10.86 -19.67 -2.74
C ASP A 210 11.02 -18.15 -2.86
N ARG A 211 12.02 -17.58 -2.18
CA ARG A 211 12.40 -16.18 -2.35
C ARG A 211 13.19 -16.03 -3.65
N PRO A 212 13.01 -14.94 -4.40
CA PRO A 212 13.82 -14.70 -5.60
C PRO A 212 15.30 -14.84 -5.27
N ALA A 213 16.02 -15.59 -6.08
CA ALA A 213 17.47 -15.66 -5.97
C ALA A 213 18.05 -14.24 -6.08
N GLU A 214 19.11 -13.97 -5.33
CA GLU A 214 19.87 -12.74 -5.57
C GLU A 214 20.29 -12.73 -7.04
N LEU A 215 19.89 -11.67 -7.75
CA LEU A 215 20.50 -11.39 -9.04
C LEU A 215 22.02 -11.31 -8.83
N ASP A 216 22.78 -12.08 -9.54
CA ASP A 216 24.23 -11.95 -9.51
C ASP A 216 24.66 -10.56 -10.05
N ASP A 217 25.91 -10.19 -9.86
CA ASP A 217 26.37 -8.87 -10.28
C ASP A 217 26.31 -8.69 -11.81
N ALA A 218 26.33 -9.78 -12.57
CA ALA A 218 26.15 -9.76 -14.01
C ALA A 218 24.69 -9.48 -14.40
N ASP A 219 23.72 -10.07 -13.71
CA ASP A 219 22.29 -9.83 -13.90
C ASP A 219 21.90 -8.41 -13.49
N LYS A 220 22.45 -7.90 -12.38
CA LYS A 220 22.28 -6.49 -11.96
C LYS A 220 22.84 -5.53 -13.01
N ALA A 221 24.02 -5.81 -13.54
CA ALA A 221 24.64 -5.00 -14.58
C ALA A 221 23.84 -5.04 -15.90
N ALA A 222 23.34 -6.22 -16.29
CA ALA A 222 22.50 -6.38 -17.47
C ALA A 222 21.16 -5.63 -17.32
N SER A 223 20.53 -5.71 -16.15
CA SER A 223 19.29 -4.98 -15.83
C SER A 223 19.52 -3.46 -15.88
N ALA A 224 20.58 -2.97 -15.24
CA ALA A 224 20.93 -1.55 -15.26
C ALA A 224 21.25 -1.06 -16.68
N ALA A 225 21.93 -1.87 -17.50
CA ALA A 225 22.20 -1.56 -18.90
C ALA A 225 20.92 -1.49 -19.74
N PHE A 226 19.96 -2.40 -19.51
CA PHE A 226 18.67 -2.42 -20.17
C PHE A 226 17.86 -1.14 -19.86
N TYR A 227 17.71 -0.79 -18.59
CA TYR A 227 16.99 0.42 -18.18
C TYR A 227 17.66 1.70 -18.71
N SER A 228 18.98 1.78 -18.68
CA SER A 228 19.70 2.95 -19.21
C SER A 228 19.63 3.05 -20.75
N ALA A 229 19.54 1.94 -21.46
CA ALA A 229 19.32 1.93 -22.91
C ALA A 229 17.90 2.37 -23.27
N THR A 230 16.90 1.90 -22.51
CA THR A 230 15.49 2.29 -22.68
C THR A 230 15.28 3.77 -22.41
N ALA A 231 15.87 4.30 -21.33
CA ALA A 231 15.81 5.73 -21.00
C ALA A 231 16.44 6.61 -22.10
N ARG A 232 17.58 6.19 -22.67
CA ARG A 232 18.24 6.88 -23.81
C ARG A 232 17.38 6.81 -25.09
N GLY A 233 16.74 5.66 -25.33
CA GLY A 233 15.80 5.50 -26.46
C GLY A 233 14.61 6.43 -26.37
N LEU A 234 14.01 6.58 -25.19
CA LEU A 234 12.91 7.49 -24.95
C LEU A 234 13.33 8.97 -25.09
N ALA A 235 14.51 9.34 -24.59
CA ALA A 235 15.04 10.68 -24.73
C ALA A 235 15.34 11.04 -26.20
N SER A 236 15.83 10.09 -27.01
CA SER A 236 16.08 10.32 -28.44
C SER A 236 14.77 10.47 -29.23
N MET A 237 13.70 9.76 -28.85
CA MET A 237 12.37 9.90 -29.48
C MET A 237 11.73 11.25 -29.13
N SER A 238 11.93 11.76 -27.91
CA SER A 238 11.46 13.09 -27.51
C SER A 238 12.16 14.19 -28.28
N ALA A 239 13.49 14.12 -28.44
CA ALA A 239 14.26 15.09 -29.20
C ALA A 239 13.89 15.11 -30.72
N ALA A 240 13.65 13.93 -31.30
CA ALA A 240 13.22 13.84 -32.69
C ALA A 240 11.81 14.40 -32.94
N ASN A 241 10.92 14.33 -31.95
CA ASN A 241 9.60 14.97 -32.02
C ASN A 241 9.67 16.50 -31.90
N GLU A 242 10.59 17.03 -31.10
CA GLU A 242 10.80 18.48 -30.96
C GLU A 242 11.42 19.11 -32.21
N GLU A 243 12.30 18.39 -32.94
CA GLU A 243 12.83 18.84 -34.24
C GLU A 243 11.77 18.86 -35.33
N ASN A 244 10.88 17.85 -35.41
CA ASN A 244 9.77 17.82 -36.36
C ASN A 244 8.72 18.94 -36.13
N ASP A 245 8.45 19.28 -34.88
CA ASP A 245 7.47 20.34 -34.53
C ASP A 245 8.03 21.75 -34.86
N ASN A 246 9.35 21.91 -34.90
CA ASN A 246 10.00 23.16 -35.28
C ASN A 246 10.10 23.38 -36.80
N ASP A 247 10.22 22.29 -37.59
CA ASP A 247 10.23 22.37 -39.06
C ASP A 247 8.85 22.69 -39.65
N GLU A 248 7.75 22.24 -39.01
CA GLU A 248 6.39 22.61 -39.44
C GLU A 248 6.03 24.07 -39.15
N LYS A 249 6.65 24.71 -38.15
CA LYS A 249 6.41 26.13 -37.79
C LYS A 249 7.29 27.10 -38.58
N GLY A 250 8.28 26.62 -39.35
CA GLY A 250 9.18 27.45 -40.14
C GLY A 250 8.74 27.69 -41.60
N THR A 251 7.61 27.11 -42.05
CA THR A 251 7.13 27.16 -43.45
C THR A 251 5.75 27.81 -43.58
N ALA A 252 5.38 28.75 -42.71
CA ALA A 252 4.17 29.56 -42.84
C ALA A 252 4.48 31.05 -42.96
#